data_e551dfd1820cc6632455296479ff02ed
#
_entry.id   e551dfd1820cc6632455296479ff02ed
#
_cell.length_a   1.000
_cell.length_b   1.000
_cell.length_c   1.000
_cell.angle_alpha   90.00
_cell.angle_beta   90.00
_cell.angle_gamma   90.00
#
_symmetry.space_group_name_H-M   'P 1'
#
loop_
_entity.id
_entity.type
_entity.pdbx_description
1 polymer ?
#
loop_
_entity_poly.entity_id
_entity_poly.type
_entity_poly.pdbx_seq_one_letter_code
_entity_poly.pdbx_strand_id
1 'polypeptide(L)'
;MYRRYELMKEIAPVLDGNALVVCNIGFPSQELYEVNDVPSNFYMLGSMGLSSSIGLGVSLHTSKTVVAIDGDGSVLMNLGTLSTIGNYAPSNFILLIVDNGAYGSTGDQPTHTSGRTDLAAMARAGGVESVHTVHESETVAQLTQCMEQCQNSQGPHVIVAKVDPGSPKLQPIPLSSGVIRDRFREAVQG
;
A
#
# COMPACT_ATOMS: atom_id res chain seq x y z
N MET A 1 13.86 -2.92 16.38
CA MET A 1 12.39 -2.86 16.17
C MET A 1 12.18 -2.10 14.88
N TYR A 2 11.70 -2.78 13.85
CA TYR A 2 11.48 -2.22 12.51
C TYR A 2 9.99 -1.96 12.29
N ARG A 3 9.58 -0.73 12.42
CA ARG A 3 8.18 -0.32 12.36
C ARG A 3 7.82 0.22 10.97
N ARG A 4 6.53 0.39 10.72
CA ARG A 4 6.02 0.98 9.47
C ARG A 4 6.67 2.31 9.11
N TYR A 5 6.96 3.18 10.09
CA TYR A 5 7.60 4.47 9.83
C TYR A 5 9.03 4.33 9.27
N GLU A 6 9.81 3.38 9.78
CA GLU A 6 11.12 3.03 9.22
C GLU A 6 10.98 2.52 7.79
N LEU A 7 10.03 1.62 7.56
CA LEU A 7 9.71 1.13 6.22
C LEU A 7 9.32 2.29 5.27
N MET A 8 8.45 3.22 5.69
CA MET A 8 8.04 4.36 4.85
C MET A 8 9.23 5.23 4.44
N LYS A 9 10.20 5.48 5.33
CA LYS A 9 11.42 6.23 4.98
C LYS A 9 12.26 5.53 3.91
N GLU A 10 12.33 4.21 3.96
CA GLU A 10 13.15 3.43 3.04
C GLU A 10 12.49 3.27 1.67
N ILE A 11 11.17 3.10 1.62
CA ILE A 11 10.45 2.93 0.34
C ILE A 11 10.13 4.26 -0.35
N ALA A 12 10.01 5.38 0.38
CA ALA A 12 9.64 6.67 -0.20
C ALA A 12 10.55 7.09 -1.37
N PRO A 13 11.88 6.98 -1.30
CA PRO A 13 12.76 7.29 -2.44
C PRO A 13 12.56 6.37 -3.66
N VAL A 14 12.14 5.13 -3.43
CA VAL A 14 11.85 4.17 -4.50
C VAL A 14 10.57 4.55 -5.25
N LEU A 15 9.59 5.07 -4.52
CA LEU A 15 8.29 5.46 -5.06
C LEU A 15 8.31 6.83 -5.75
N ASP A 16 9.19 7.73 -5.32
CA ASP A 16 9.23 9.11 -5.77
C ASP A 16 9.50 9.22 -7.28
N GLY A 17 8.56 9.84 -7.99
CA GLY A 17 8.60 10.00 -9.45
C GLY A 17 8.42 8.70 -10.25
N ASN A 18 8.35 7.54 -9.60
CA ASN A 18 8.32 6.23 -10.25
C ASN A 18 6.94 5.55 -10.18
N ALA A 19 6.06 6.01 -9.29
CA ALA A 19 4.74 5.41 -9.09
C ALA A 19 3.67 6.43 -8.71
N LEU A 20 2.41 6.08 -9.00
CA LEU A 20 1.24 6.66 -8.36
C LEU A 20 0.96 5.86 -7.09
N VAL A 21 0.85 6.52 -5.95
CA VAL A 21 0.69 5.86 -4.65
C VAL A 21 -0.70 6.14 -4.07
N VAL A 22 -1.42 5.09 -3.70
CA VAL A 22 -2.67 5.19 -2.92
C VAL A 22 -2.40 4.66 -1.53
N CYS A 23 -2.35 5.55 -0.53
CA CYS A 23 -2.01 5.20 0.83
C CYS A 23 -3.23 5.16 1.75
N ASN A 24 -3.35 4.07 2.53
CA ASN A 24 -4.44 3.84 3.47
C ASN A 24 -4.54 4.96 4.53
N ILE A 25 -5.74 5.11 5.08
CA ILE A 25 -6.06 6.14 6.09
C ILE A 25 -5.20 6.04 7.36
N GLY A 26 -5.16 7.14 8.11
CA GLY A 26 -4.56 7.21 9.44
C GLY A 26 -3.04 7.30 9.42
N PHE A 27 -2.40 6.56 10.31
CA PHE A 27 -0.95 6.60 10.44
C PHE A 27 -0.16 6.33 9.16
N PRO A 28 -0.52 5.35 8.30
CA PRO A 28 0.21 5.14 7.05
C PRO A 28 0.28 6.39 6.17
N SER A 29 -0.84 7.08 5.98
CA SER A 29 -0.90 8.33 5.21
C SER A 29 -0.10 9.45 5.87
N GLN A 30 -0.18 9.60 7.20
CA GLN A 30 0.59 10.62 7.93
C GLN A 30 2.10 10.35 7.85
N GLU A 31 2.50 9.10 7.96
CA GLU A 31 3.90 8.69 7.88
C GLU A 31 4.47 8.90 6.48
N LEU A 32 3.73 8.52 5.43
CA LEU A 32 4.14 8.77 4.05
C LEU A 32 4.21 10.28 3.74
N TYR A 33 3.22 11.06 4.21
CA TYR A 33 3.23 12.52 4.06
C TYR A 33 4.45 13.16 4.72
N GLU A 34 4.78 12.75 5.93
CA GLU A 34 5.93 13.28 6.70
C GLU A 34 7.27 12.99 6.03
N VAL A 35 7.42 11.80 5.42
CA VAL A 35 8.70 11.40 4.82
C VAL A 35 8.87 11.87 3.39
N ASN A 36 7.78 11.95 2.61
CA ASN A 36 7.83 12.37 1.21
C ASN A 36 6.45 12.80 0.68
N ASP A 37 6.12 14.08 0.78
CA ASP A 37 4.89 14.61 0.20
C ASP A 37 5.09 15.02 -1.27
N VAL A 38 4.55 14.21 -2.18
CA VAL A 38 4.55 14.47 -3.62
C VAL A 38 3.14 14.40 -4.22
N PRO A 39 2.86 15.08 -5.35
CA PRO A 39 1.54 15.08 -5.98
C PRO A 39 1.03 13.70 -6.40
N SER A 40 1.92 12.76 -6.67
CA SER A 40 1.59 11.37 -7.02
C SER A 40 1.13 10.52 -5.83
N ASN A 41 1.11 11.06 -4.61
CA ASN A 41 0.60 10.40 -3.42
C ASN A 41 -0.86 10.81 -3.15
N PHE A 42 -1.76 9.83 -3.12
CA PHE A 42 -3.13 9.99 -2.66
C PHE A 42 -3.25 9.50 -1.22
N TYR A 43 -3.49 10.44 -0.32
CA TYR A 43 -3.68 10.16 1.11
C TYR A 43 -5.16 9.98 1.42
N MET A 44 -5.56 8.77 1.80
CA MET A 44 -6.95 8.52 2.17
C MET A 44 -7.29 9.16 3.52
N LEU A 45 -8.44 9.82 3.61
CA LEU A 45 -8.94 10.48 4.81
C LEU A 45 -10.07 9.69 5.50
N GLY A 46 -10.54 8.65 4.87
CA GLY A 46 -11.61 7.76 5.31
C GLY A 46 -11.59 6.46 4.54
N SER A 47 -12.66 5.67 4.66
CA SER A 47 -12.89 4.47 3.85
C SER A 47 -11.79 3.40 4.04
N MET A 48 -11.48 3.07 5.29
CA MET A 48 -10.59 1.94 5.62
C MET A 48 -11.01 0.68 4.86
N GLY A 49 -10.07 -0.05 4.29
CA GLY A 49 -10.31 -1.23 3.46
C GLY A 49 -10.40 -0.94 1.95
N LEU A 50 -10.30 0.31 1.51
CA LEU A 50 -10.49 0.66 0.10
C LEU A 50 -9.21 1.13 -0.62
N SER A 51 -8.06 1.23 0.00
CA SER A 51 -6.83 1.67 -0.69
C SER A 51 -6.46 0.72 -1.83
N SER A 52 -6.54 -0.58 -1.60
CA SER A 52 -6.33 -1.61 -2.63
C SER A 52 -7.33 -1.51 -3.79
N SER A 53 -8.63 -1.26 -3.50
CA SER A 53 -9.67 -1.11 -4.53
C SER A 53 -9.49 0.17 -5.35
N ILE A 54 -9.14 1.30 -4.70
CA ILE A 54 -8.88 2.57 -5.38
C ILE A 54 -7.64 2.44 -6.26
N GLY A 55 -6.54 1.89 -5.71
CA GLY A 55 -5.31 1.67 -6.47
C GLY A 55 -5.52 0.76 -7.68
N LEU A 56 -6.27 -0.34 -7.51
CA LEU A 56 -6.68 -1.20 -8.62
C LEU A 56 -7.44 -0.42 -9.69
N GLY A 57 -8.43 0.38 -9.30
CA GLY A 57 -9.19 1.21 -10.22
C GLY A 57 -8.32 2.19 -11.00
N VAL A 58 -7.34 2.81 -10.35
CA VAL A 58 -6.36 3.69 -11.00
C VAL A 58 -5.50 2.91 -11.99
N SER A 59 -4.98 1.74 -11.62
CA SER A 59 -4.10 0.93 -12.48
C SER A 59 -4.77 0.49 -13.78
N LEU A 60 -6.09 0.30 -13.77
CA LEU A 60 -6.85 -0.06 -14.97
C LEU A 60 -7.02 1.10 -15.97
N HIS A 61 -6.66 2.34 -15.58
CA HIS A 61 -6.87 3.54 -16.40
C HIS A 61 -5.58 4.35 -16.65
N THR A 62 -4.42 3.79 -16.34
CA THR A 62 -3.10 4.40 -16.61
C THR A 62 -2.09 3.33 -16.98
N SER A 63 -1.05 3.71 -17.70
CA SER A 63 0.13 2.86 -17.95
C SER A 63 1.22 3.02 -16.86
N LYS A 64 1.07 4.00 -15.97
CA LYS A 64 2.03 4.22 -14.88
C LYS A 64 1.93 3.09 -13.85
N THR A 65 3.04 2.78 -13.20
CA THR A 65 3.02 1.86 -12.05
C THR A 65 2.17 2.46 -10.92
N VAL A 66 1.29 1.65 -10.36
CA VAL A 66 0.42 2.04 -9.23
C VAL A 66 0.75 1.16 -8.02
N VAL A 67 1.05 1.80 -6.91
CA VAL A 67 1.31 1.13 -5.63
C VAL A 67 0.21 1.51 -4.63
N ALA A 68 -0.60 0.53 -4.21
CA ALA A 68 -1.50 0.69 -3.09
C ALA A 68 -0.78 0.26 -1.80
N ILE A 69 -0.65 1.17 -0.84
CA ILE A 69 -0.11 0.86 0.49
C ILE A 69 -1.29 0.66 1.44
N ASP A 70 -1.44 -0.53 1.97
CA ASP A 70 -2.53 -0.89 2.86
C ASP A 70 -2.03 -1.52 4.17
N GLY A 71 -2.84 -1.51 5.21
CA GLY A 71 -2.57 -2.24 6.44
C GLY A 71 -3.25 -3.62 6.44
N ASP A 72 -2.72 -4.56 7.21
CA ASP A 72 -3.29 -5.89 7.39
C ASP A 72 -4.76 -5.85 7.84
N GLY A 73 -5.08 -5.08 8.88
CA GLY A 73 -6.44 -4.90 9.36
C GLY A 73 -7.37 -4.23 8.35
N SER A 74 -6.82 -3.36 7.50
CA SER A 74 -7.56 -2.69 6.43
C SER A 74 -7.91 -3.67 5.30
N VAL A 75 -6.96 -4.48 4.85
CA VAL A 75 -7.20 -5.54 3.84
C VAL A 75 -8.22 -6.55 4.35
N LEU A 76 -8.18 -6.90 5.64
CA LEU A 76 -9.15 -7.81 6.24
C LEU A 76 -10.60 -7.29 6.19
N MET A 77 -10.81 -5.99 6.12
CA MET A 77 -12.15 -5.40 5.96
C MET A 77 -12.72 -5.58 4.55
N ASN A 78 -11.87 -5.81 3.54
CA ASN A 78 -12.28 -5.89 2.13
C ASN A 78 -11.50 -6.97 1.36
N LEU A 79 -11.47 -8.18 1.90
CA LEU A 79 -10.74 -9.33 1.33
C LEU A 79 -11.13 -9.65 -0.12
N GLY A 80 -12.37 -9.35 -0.52
CA GLY A 80 -12.85 -9.57 -1.89
C GLY A 80 -12.02 -8.85 -2.95
N THR A 81 -11.34 -7.75 -2.59
CA THR A 81 -10.43 -7.05 -3.50
C THR A 81 -9.27 -7.92 -3.98
N LEU A 82 -8.76 -8.83 -3.13
CA LEU A 82 -7.68 -9.76 -3.53
C LEU A 82 -8.10 -10.64 -4.72
N SER A 83 -9.34 -11.14 -4.69
CA SER A 83 -9.90 -11.89 -5.83
C SER A 83 -10.10 -11.00 -7.06
N THR A 84 -10.50 -9.75 -6.87
CA THR A 84 -10.65 -8.79 -7.98
C THR A 84 -9.30 -8.49 -8.62
N ILE A 85 -8.24 -8.28 -7.84
CA ILE A 85 -6.86 -8.09 -8.32
C ILE A 85 -6.42 -9.30 -9.15
N GLY A 86 -6.62 -10.53 -8.64
CA GLY A 86 -6.24 -11.75 -9.35
C GLY A 86 -7.00 -11.93 -10.66
N ASN A 87 -8.28 -11.57 -10.72
CA ASN A 87 -9.09 -11.72 -11.93
C ASN A 87 -8.83 -10.66 -12.99
N TYR A 88 -8.65 -9.39 -12.62
CA TYR A 88 -8.30 -8.32 -13.57
C TYR A 88 -6.84 -8.36 -13.98
N ALA A 89 -5.97 -8.85 -13.11
CA ALA A 89 -4.54 -9.06 -13.32
C ALA A 89 -3.82 -7.86 -14.00
N PRO A 90 -3.96 -6.61 -13.49
CA PRO A 90 -3.31 -5.47 -14.13
C PRO A 90 -1.79 -5.56 -14.00
N SER A 91 -1.09 -5.47 -15.12
CA SER A 91 0.36 -5.67 -15.19
C SER A 91 1.20 -4.59 -14.51
N ASN A 92 0.60 -3.46 -14.14
CA ASN A 92 1.24 -2.26 -13.56
C ASN A 92 0.84 -2.02 -12.10
N PHE A 93 0.31 -3.03 -11.39
CA PHE A 93 -0.23 -2.85 -10.04
C PHE A 93 0.57 -3.60 -8.98
N ILE A 94 0.85 -2.93 -7.87
CA ILE A 94 1.45 -3.50 -6.67
C ILE A 94 0.57 -3.20 -5.46
N LEU A 95 0.19 -4.23 -4.71
CA LEU A 95 -0.40 -4.07 -3.38
C LEU A 95 0.68 -4.36 -2.32
N LEU A 96 1.14 -3.32 -1.63
CA LEU A 96 2.03 -3.42 -0.47
C LEU A 96 1.19 -3.44 0.80
N ILE A 97 1.09 -4.59 1.44
CA ILE A 97 0.40 -4.78 2.72
C ILE A 97 1.43 -4.64 3.84
N VAL A 98 1.34 -3.60 4.63
CA VAL A 98 2.18 -3.42 5.82
C VAL A 98 1.50 -4.09 7.00
N ASP A 99 1.98 -5.28 7.33
CA ASP A 99 1.40 -6.16 8.35
C ASP A 99 2.17 -6.01 9.67
N ASN A 100 1.58 -5.24 10.58
CA ASN A 100 2.08 -5.05 11.94
C ASN A 100 1.28 -5.84 12.99
N GLY A 101 0.31 -6.65 12.57
CA GLY A 101 -0.54 -7.45 13.44
C GLY A 101 -1.48 -6.66 14.37
N ALA A 102 -1.64 -5.33 14.16
CA ALA A 102 -2.38 -4.49 15.10
C ALA A 102 -3.14 -3.32 14.44
N TYR A 103 -4.26 -2.93 15.05
CA TYR A 103 -5.02 -1.70 14.74
C TYR A 103 -4.43 -0.51 15.50
N GLY A 104 -3.32 0.04 15.01
CA GLY A 104 -2.51 1.04 15.71
C GLY A 104 -3.25 2.33 16.08
N SER A 105 -4.17 2.81 15.23
CA SER A 105 -4.88 4.09 15.46
C SER A 105 -6.00 4.01 16.49
N THR A 106 -6.44 2.82 16.88
CA THR A 106 -7.55 2.61 17.82
C THR A 106 -7.14 1.98 19.16
N GLY A 107 -5.83 1.77 19.37
CA GLY A 107 -5.29 1.27 20.64
C GLY A 107 -4.55 -0.07 20.54
N ASP A 108 -3.95 -0.35 19.40
CA ASP A 108 -3.11 -1.53 19.15
C ASP A 108 -3.79 -2.89 19.41
N GLN A 109 -5.12 -2.95 19.21
CA GLN A 109 -5.83 -4.23 19.26
C GLN A 109 -5.26 -5.19 18.20
N PRO A 110 -5.06 -6.47 18.54
CA PRO A 110 -4.51 -7.43 17.58
C PRO A 110 -5.46 -7.63 16.39
N THR A 111 -4.90 -7.63 15.20
CA THR A 111 -5.60 -8.10 14.00
C THR A 111 -5.52 -9.63 13.91
N HIS A 112 -6.29 -10.23 13.00
CA HIS A 112 -6.24 -11.67 12.81
C HIS A 112 -4.91 -12.18 12.22
N THR A 113 -4.09 -11.30 11.63
CA THR A 113 -2.76 -11.65 11.11
C THR A 113 -1.73 -11.88 12.22
N SER A 114 -1.99 -11.40 13.43
CA SER A 114 -1.22 -11.79 14.62
C SER A 114 -1.46 -13.25 15.07
N GLY A 115 -2.47 -13.91 14.48
CA GLY A 115 -2.85 -15.30 14.74
C GLY A 115 -2.61 -16.21 13.54
N ARG A 116 -3.68 -16.80 13.02
CA ARG A 116 -3.62 -17.84 11.97
C ARG A 116 -3.84 -17.30 10.56
N THR A 117 -4.22 -16.05 10.40
CA THR A 117 -4.56 -15.48 9.09
C THR A 117 -3.30 -15.16 8.31
N ASP A 118 -3.18 -15.71 7.12
CA ASP A 118 -2.08 -15.49 6.17
C ASP A 118 -2.62 -14.74 4.95
N LEU A 119 -2.33 -13.43 4.86
CA LEU A 119 -2.76 -12.59 3.75
C LEU A 119 -2.07 -12.95 2.44
N ALA A 120 -0.84 -13.47 2.47
CA ALA A 120 -0.15 -13.92 1.27
C ALA A 120 -0.83 -15.18 0.70
N ALA A 121 -1.20 -16.13 1.56
CA ALA A 121 -1.99 -17.30 1.14
C ALA A 121 -3.36 -16.90 0.59
N MET A 122 -4.03 -15.92 1.20
CA MET A 122 -5.31 -15.40 0.71
C MET A 122 -5.18 -14.71 -0.66
N ALA A 123 -4.11 -13.95 -0.89
CA ALA A 123 -3.86 -13.33 -2.19
C ALA A 123 -3.63 -14.40 -3.29
N ARG A 124 -2.85 -15.44 -2.99
CA ARG A 124 -2.66 -16.59 -3.90
C ARG A 124 -3.98 -17.31 -4.20
N ALA A 125 -4.77 -17.57 -3.17
CA ALA A 125 -6.10 -18.19 -3.33
C ALA A 125 -7.08 -17.28 -4.12
N GLY A 126 -6.87 -15.96 -4.08
CA GLY A 126 -7.57 -14.97 -4.90
C GLY A 126 -7.14 -14.91 -6.37
N GLY A 127 -6.12 -15.68 -6.76
CA GLY A 127 -5.63 -15.75 -8.15
C GLY A 127 -4.43 -14.85 -8.46
N VAL A 128 -3.80 -14.23 -7.45
CA VAL A 128 -2.57 -13.46 -7.66
C VAL A 128 -1.39 -14.43 -7.69
N GLU A 129 -0.65 -14.46 -8.82
CA GLU A 129 0.49 -15.37 -8.99
C GLU A 129 1.75 -14.87 -8.28
N SER A 130 2.04 -13.57 -8.37
CA SER A 130 3.23 -12.97 -7.77
C SER A 130 2.92 -12.43 -6.38
N VAL A 131 3.20 -13.26 -5.36
CA VAL A 131 2.94 -12.92 -3.95
C VAL A 131 4.17 -13.21 -3.10
N HIS A 132 4.61 -12.19 -2.36
CA HIS A 132 5.82 -12.21 -1.54
C HIS A 132 5.49 -11.91 -0.08
N THR A 133 6.15 -12.60 0.84
CA THR A 133 6.18 -12.23 2.28
C THR A 133 7.62 -11.86 2.60
N VAL A 134 7.81 -10.65 3.12
CA VAL A 134 9.14 -10.08 3.37
C VAL A 134 9.22 -9.48 4.76
N HIS A 135 10.43 -9.34 5.25
CA HIS A 135 10.72 -8.78 6.55
C HIS A 135 11.71 -7.62 6.42
N GLU A 136 11.50 -6.57 7.22
CA GLU A 136 12.43 -5.45 7.37
C GLU A 136 12.97 -4.90 6.03
N SER A 137 14.28 -4.80 5.89
CA SER A 137 14.96 -4.23 4.71
C SER A 137 14.74 -5.02 3.40
N GLU A 138 14.31 -6.28 3.49
CA GLU A 138 13.97 -7.07 2.30
C GLU A 138 12.81 -6.43 1.51
N THR A 139 11.95 -5.66 2.20
CA THR A 139 10.80 -5.01 1.58
C THR A 139 11.22 -4.02 0.49
N VAL A 140 12.28 -3.25 0.70
CA VAL A 140 12.78 -2.29 -0.30
C VAL A 140 13.26 -2.99 -1.55
N ALA A 141 14.08 -4.03 -1.40
CA ALA A 141 14.59 -4.81 -2.54
C ALA A 141 13.44 -5.47 -3.31
N GLN A 142 12.49 -6.09 -2.59
CA GLN A 142 11.33 -6.73 -3.22
C GLN A 142 10.40 -5.73 -3.93
N LEU A 143 10.15 -4.57 -3.31
CA LEU A 143 9.35 -3.50 -3.93
C LEU A 143 10.02 -3.00 -5.21
N THR A 144 11.33 -2.72 -5.17
CA THR A 144 12.11 -2.27 -6.35
C THR A 144 12.00 -3.29 -7.48
N GLN A 145 12.22 -4.57 -7.18
CA GLN A 145 12.08 -5.65 -8.16
C GLN A 145 10.67 -5.71 -8.77
N CYS A 146 9.63 -5.63 -7.94
CA CYS A 146 8.25 -5.64 -8.43
C CYS A 146 7.94 -4.41 -9.29
N MET A 147 8.48 -3.23 -8.95
CA MET A 147 8.31 -2.04 -9.78
C MET A 147 8.98 -2.18 -11.16
N GLU A 148 10.19 -2.75 -11.22
CA GLU A 148 10.86 -3.07 -12.48
C GLU A 148 10.05 -4.07 -13.31
N GLN A 149 9.50 -5.09 -12.68
CA GLN A 149 8.61 -6.07 -13.33
C GLN A 149 7.33 -5.41 -13.87
N CYS A 150 6.70 -4.50 -13.10
CA CYS A 150 5.55 -3.73 -13.57
C CYS A 150 5.87 -2.87 -14.80
N GLN A 151 7.05 -2.24 -14.86
CA GLN A 151 7.49 -1.50 -16.04
C GLN A 151 7.63 -2.40 -17.27
N ASN A 152 7.89 -3.69 -17.07
CA ASN A 152 7.93 -4.72 -18.12
C ASN A 152 6.59 -5.46 -18.29
N SER A 153 5.48 -4.92 -17.77
CA SER A 153 4.14 -5.48 -17.86
C SER A 153 4.01 -6.90 -17.26
N GLN A 154 4.61 -7.14 -16.10
CA GLN A 154 4.63 -8.45 -15.42
C GLN A 154 3.89 -8.49 -14.08
N GLY A 155 3.07 -7.47 -13.73
CA GLY A 155 2.22 -7.50 -12.52
C GLY A 155 0.95 -8.36 -12.71
N PRO A 156 0.03 -8.36 -11.74
CA PRO A 156 0.10 -7.65 -10.45
C PRO A 156 0.98 -8.35 -9.43
N HIS A 157 1.46 -7.58 -8.46
CA HIS A 157 2.23 -8.11 -7.34
C HIS A 157 1.52 -7.83 -6.01
N VAL A 158 1.60 -8.76 -5.07
CA VAL A 158 1.23 -8.54 -3.68
C VAL A 158 2.45 -8.77 -2.79
N ILE A 159 2.81 -7.78 -1.99
CA ILE A 159 3.91 -7.84 -1.03
C ILE A 159 3.32 -7.71 0.37
N VAL A 160 3.51 -8.71 1.22
CA VAL A 160 3.15 -8.66 2.63
C VAL A 160 4.43 -8.38 3.42
N ALA A 161 4.59 -7.13 3.85
CA ALA A 161 5.75 -6.67 4.61
C ALA A 161 5.46 -6.78 6.10
N LYS A 162 6.15 -7.68 6.78
CA LYS A 162 6.03 -7.85 8.24
C LYS A 162 6.86 -6.80 8.95
N VAL A 163 6.22 -6.06 9.86
CA VAL A 163 6.84 -5.01 10.66
C VAL A 163 6.37 -5.10 12.11
N ASP A 164 7.12 -4.45 13.01
CA ASP A 164 6.72 -4.33 14.42
C ASP A 164 5.56 -3.33 14.58
N PRO A 165 4.67 -3.54 15.58
CA PRO A 165 3.62 -2.58 15.91
C PRO A 165 4.18 -1.27 16.46
N GLY A 166 3.38 -0.22 16.39
CA GLY A 166 3.67 1.12 16.87
C GLY A 166 3.89 2.14 15.78
N SER A 167 3.65 3.40 16.13
CA SER A 167 3.76 4.56 15.23
C SER A 167 4.29 5.77 16.00
N PRO A 168 5.06 6.66 15.38
CA PRO A 168 5.41 7.93 15.99
C PRO A 168 4.16 8.81 16.13
N LYS A 169 4.21 9.79 17.03
CA LYS A 169 3.20 10.85 17.08
C LYS A 169 3.49 11.87 15.99
N LEU A 170 2.68 11.87 14.95
CA LEU A 170 2.78 12.81 13.83
C LEU A 170 1.59 13.78 13.85
N GLN A 171 1.78 14.91 13.16
CA GLN A 171 0.70 15.87 12.97
C GLN A 171 -0.28 15.38 11.89
N PRO A 172 -1.56 15.75 11.98
CA PRO A 172 -2.49 15.50 10.87
C PRO A 172 -2.00 16.14 9.57
N ILE A 173 -2.28 15.50 8.44
CA ILE A 173 -1.97 16.04 7.12
C ILE A 173 -2.70 17.37 6.93
N PRO A 174 -2.00 18.49 6.64
CA PRO A 174 -2.61 19.82 6.55
C PRO A 174 -3.30 20.10 5.21
N LEU A 175 -3.38 19.10 4.33
CA LEU A 175 -4.02 19.22 3.03
C LEU A 175 -5.52 18.97 3.11
N SER A 176 -6.33 19.77 2.43
CA SER A 176 -7.74 19.49 2.26
C SER A 176 -7.97 18.32 1.30
N SER A 177 -9.10 17.64 1.44
CA SER A 177 -9.50 16.55 0.53
C SER A 177 -9.51 16.96 -0.95
N GLY A 178 -9.92 18.21 -1.22
CA GLY A 178 -9.88 18.78 -2.58
C GLY A 178 -8.47 18.87 -3.14
N VAL A 179 -7.53 19.38 -2.34
CA VAL A 179 -6.11 19.49 -2.75
C VAL A 179 -5.50 18.11 -3.00
N ILE A 180 -5.72 17.14 -2.11
CA ILE A 180 -5.23 15.77 -2.28
C ILE A 180 -5.76 15.17 -3.59
N ARG A 181 -7.08 15.28 -3.82
CA ARG A 181 -7.72 14.76 -5.04
C ARG A 181 -7.17 15.42 -6.30
N ASP A 182 -7.08 16.75 -6.32
CA ASP A 182 -6.73 17.49 -7.54
C ASP A 182 -5.26 17.26 -7.92
N ARG A 183 -4.35 17.30 -6.95
CA ARG A 183 -2.93 16.95 -7.14
C ARG A 183 -2.76 15.55 -7.74
N PHE A 184 -3.42 14.57 -7.14
CA PHE A 184 -3.33 13.17 -7.58
C PHE A 184 -3.95 12.98 -8.97
N ARG A 185 -5.11 13.61 -9.25
CA ARG A 185 -5.72 13.57 -10.58
C ARG A 185 -4.79 14.12 -11.66
N GLU A 186 -4.13 15.24 -11.41
CA GLU A 186 -3.13 15.80 -12.32
C GLU A 186 -1.96 14.84 -12.52
N ALA A 187 -1.46 14.22 -11.47
CA ALA A 187 -0.41 13.20 -11.56
C ALA A 187 -0.82 11.94 -12.34
N VAL A 188 -2.09 11.55 -12.30
CA VAL A 188 -2.61 10.43 -13.11
C VAL A 188 -2.67 10.80 -14.60
N GLN A 189 -3.05 12.04 -14.92
CA GLN A 189 -3.28 12.51 -16.30
C GLN A 189 -1.99 12.91 -17.04
N GLY A 190 -0.99 13.41 -16.31
CA GLY A 190 0.33 13.83 -16.86
C GLY A 190 1.27 12.68 -17.06
#